data_381782d3bfab8f04aa5c3d43beb07ee8
#
_entry.id   381782d3bfab8f04aa5c3d43beb07ee8
#
_cell.length_a   1.000
_cell.length_b   1.000
_cell.length_c   1.000
_cell.angle_alpha   90.00
_cell.angle_beta   90.00
_cell.angle_gamma   90.00
#
_symmetry.space_group_name_H-M   'P 1'
#
loop_
_entity.id
_entity.type
_entity.pdbx_description
1 polymer ?
#
loop_
_entity_poly.entity_id
_entity_poly.type
_entity_poly.pdbx_seq_one_letter_code
_entity_poly.pdbx_strand_id
1 'polypeptide(L)'
;MGGSHPENENGNDHEEDRRIVLSELDEEVQAAVAATRERVAALHAELPRWGLVVWTAGNVSERVPLGRGQGPGLFVIKPSGVSYDELSPSTMVVCTLQGDKIEDGTPASLAPSSDTAAHAYVYRHMEEVGGVVHTHSTYATAWAARREPIPCVLTMMADEFGGDIPVGPFALIGDDSIGRGIVETLSGSRSPAVLMANHGPFTIGRDARAAVKAAAMCEEVARTVHIARQGGEPVPIDQAQIDSLNERYQHVYGQRGQ
;
A
#
# COMPACT_ATOMS: atom_id res chain seq x y z
N MET A 1 52.99 -45.20 6.18
CA MET A 1 51.66 -45.27 6.78
C MET A 1 50.90 -44.05 6.33
N GLY A 2 50.03 -44.22 5.35
CA GLY A 2 49.24 -43.17 4.74
C GLY A 2 48.04 -42.83 5.59
N GLY A 3 47.76 -41.55 5.71
CA GLY A 3 46.53 -41.00 6.24
C GLY A 3 45.85 -40.16 5.16
N SER A 4 44.87 -40.78 4.51
CA SER A 4 43.97 -40.12 3.57
C SER A 4 42.97 -39.26 4.33
N HIS A 5 42.94 -37.94 4.02
CA HIS A 5 41.85 -37.05 4.41
C HIS A 5 40.66 -37.27 3.47
N PRO A 6 39.44 -37.35 3.96
CA PRO A 6 38.27 -37.30 3.09
C PRO A 6 38.01 -35.84 2.65
N GLU A 7 37.88 -35.66 1.36
CA GLU A 7 37.39 -34.43 0.74
C GLU A 7 35.94 -34.19 1.15
N ASN A 8 35.71 -33.05 1.72
CA ASN A 8 34.40 -32.57 2.12
C ASN A 8 33.72 -31.96 0.87
N GLU A 9 32.88 -32.74 0.20
CA GLU A 9 32.00 -32.22 -0.84
C GLU A 9 30.95 -31.29 -0.19
N ASN A 10 31.26 -29.99 -0.17
CA ASN A 10 30.27 -28.98 0.06
C ASN A 10 29.31 -28.96 -1.15
N GLY A 11 28.20 -29.63 -0.96
CA GLY A 11 27.04 -29.46 -1.84
C GLY A 11 26.61 -28.00 -1.81
N ASN A 12 26.94 -27.30 -2.86
CA ASN A 12 26.51 -25.93 -3.14
C ASN A 12 25.09 -26.06 -3.70
N ASP A 13 24.09 -26.19 -2.82
CA ASP A 13 22.69 -26.02 -3.18
C ASP A 13 22.49 -24.53 -3.51
N HIS A 14 22.89 -24.13 -4.70
CA HIS A 14 22.32 -23.00 -5.38
C HIS A 14 20.89 -23.41 -5.73
N GLU A 15 19.93 -23.07 -4.88
CA GLU A 15 18.54 -22.92 -5.30
C GLU A 15 18.58 -21.90 -6.44
N GLU A 16 18.57 -22.39 -7.67
CA GLU A 16 18.43 -21.57 -8.89
C GLU A 16 17.18 -20.71 -8.65
N ASP A 17 17.39 -19.41 -8.66
CA ASP A 17 16.37 -18.36 -8.59
C ASP A 17 15.42 -18.55 -9.79
N ARG A 18 14.45 -19.47 -9.65
CA ARG A 18 13.51 -19.85 -10.70
C ARG A 18 12.64 -18.65 -10.99
N ARG A 19 12.99 -17.94 -12.02
CA ARG A 19 12.20 -16.83 -12.56
C ARG A 19 10.76 -17.29 -12.78
N ILE A 20 9.82 -16.66 -12.09
CA ILE A 20 8.39 -16.97 -12.24
C ILE A 20 7.91 -16.41 -13.58
N VAL A 21 7.28 -17.26 -14.39
CA VAL A 21 6.68 -16.90 -15.69
C VAL A 21 5.16 -17.02 -15.56
N LEU A 22 4.43 -15.92 -15.70
CA LEU A 22 2.99 -15.87 -15.48
C LEU A 22 2.22 -16.86 -16.36
N SER A 23 2.63 -17.00 -17.63
CA SER A 23 1.98 -17.93 -18.59
C SER A 23 2.18 -19.42 -18.28
N GLU A 24 3.10 -19.74 -17.36
CA GLU A 24 3.36 -21.11 -16.90
C GLU A 24 2.63 -21.45 -15.59
N LEU A 25 1.99 -20.45 -14.96
CA LEU A 25 1.19 -20.66 -13.75
C LEU A 25 -0.21 -21.20 -14.11
N ASP A 26 -0.89 -21.75 -13.10
CA ASP A 26 -2.25 -22.25 -13.26
C ASP A 26 -3.21 -21.19 -13.82
N GLU A 27 -4.19 -21.62 -14.63
CA GLU A 27 -5.17 -20.73 -15.26
C GLU A 27 -5.93 -19.88 -14.23
N GLU A 28 -6.18 -20.41 -13.04
CA GLU A 28 -6.81 -19.68 -11.93
C GLU A 28 -5.93 -18.48 -11.48
N VAL A 29 -4.62 -18.68 -11.38
CA VAL A 29 -3.66 -17.61 -11.03
C VAL A 29 -3.60 -16.56 -12.12
N GLN A 30 -3.53 -16.98 -13.38
CA GLN A 30 -3.53 -16.06 -14.52
C GLN A 30 -4.80 -15.21 -14.57
N ALA A 31 -5.97 -15.82 -14.35
CA ALA A 31 -7.25 -15.12 -14.30
C ALA A 31 -7.32 -14.14 -13.13
N ALA A 32 -6.85 -14.52 -11.95
CA ALA A 32 -6.80 -13.66 -10.77
C ALA A 32 -5.87 -12.44 -11.00
N VAL A 33 -4.71 -12.64 -11.63
CA VAL A 33 -3.81 -11.55 -12.01
C VAL A 33 -4.48 -10.62 -13.01
N ALA A 34 -5.13 -11.13 -14.06
CA ALA A 34 -5.83 -10.32 -15.04
C ALA A 34 -6.91 -9.44 -14.40
N ALA A 35 -7.76 -10.03 -13.57
CA ALA A 35 -8.80 -9.30 -12.84
C ALA A 35 -8.22 -8.24 -11.89
N THR A 36 -7.09 -8.53 -11.23
CA THR A 36 -6.41 -7.58 -10.34
C THR A 36 -5.82 -6.42 -11.14
N ARG A 37 -5.22 -6.67 -12.31
CA ARG A 37 -4.74 -5.62 -13.22
C ARG A 37 -5.84 -4.66 -13.65
N GLU A 38 -7.02 -5.17 -13.97
CA GLU A 38 -8.18 -4.35 -14.33
C GLU A 38 -8.61 -3.44 -13.17
N ARG A 39 -8.73 -4.00 -11.95
CA ARG A 39 -9.09 -3.22 -10.76
C ARG A 39 -8.06 -2.15 -10.43
N VAL A 40 -6.79 -2.51 -10.41
CA VAL A 40 -5.69 -1.60 -10.07
C VAL A 40 -5.58 -0.47 -11.10
N ALA A 41 -5.69 -0.78 -12.40
CA ALA A 41 -5.70 0.23 -13.46
C ALA A 41 -6.89 1.19 -13.33
N ALA A 42 -8.10 0.67 -13.10
CA ALA A 42 -9.29 1.49 -12.89
C ALA A 42 -9.17 2.41 -11.65
N LEU A 43 -8.61 1.89 -10.55
CA LEU A 43 -8.44 2.66 -9.31
C LEU A 43 -7.36 3.76 -9.43
N HIS A 44 -6.39 3.60 -10.32
CA HIS A 44 -5.43 4.69 -10.60
C HIS A 44 -6.11 5.94 -11.15
N ALA A 45 -7.20 5.81 -11.90
CA ALA A 45 -7.95 6.96 -12.42
C ALA A 45 -8.60 7.79 -11.29
N GLU A 46 -8.85 7.20 -10.13
CA GLU A 46 -9.40 7.92 -8.97
C GLU A 46 -8.37 8.87 -8.35
N LEU A 47 -7.08 8.58 -8.41
CA LEU A 47 -6.07 9.42 -7.77
C LEU A 47 -6.02 10.85 -8.34
N PRO A 48 -5.89 11.08 -9.66
CA PRO A 48 -5.97 12.42 -10.23
C PRO A 48 -7.39 13.02 -10.10
N ARG A 49 -8.46 12.22 -10.15
CA ARG A 49 -9.84 12.69 -9.97
C ARG A 49 -10.05 13.35 -8.61
N TRP A 50 -9.43 12.82 -7.55
CA TRP A 50 -9.48 13.36 -6.19
C TRP A 50 -8.35 14.34 -5.87
N GLY A 51 -7.48 14.67 -6.86
CA GLY A 51 -6.36 15.58 -6.67
C GLY A 51 -5.27 15.05 -5.74
N LEU A 52 -5.12 13.72 -5.68
CA LEU A 52 -4.19 13.06 -4.76
C LEU A 52 -2.77 12.95 -5.29
N VAL A 53 -2.58 13.17 -6.60
CA VAL A 53 -1.31 12.97 -7.30
C VAL A 53 -1.05 14.05 -8.33
N VAL A 54 0.24 14.24 -8.65
CA VAL A 54 0.70 15.15 -9.70
C VAL A 54 1.65 14.37 -10.61
N TRP A 55 1.46 14.51 -11.93
CA TRP A 55 2.30 13.90 -12.96
C TRP A 55 2.30 12.36 -12.83
N THR A 56 3.45 11.73 -12.58
CA THR A 56 3.61 10.28 -12.44
C THR A 56 3.72 9.82 -10.98
N ALA A 57 3.71 10.74 -10.02
CA ALA A 57 3.88 10.46 -8.60
C ALA A 57 2.69 9.65 -8.04
N GLY A 58 2.97 8.87 -7.00
CA GLY A 58 1.97 8.01 -6.36
C GLY A 58 1.67 6.73 -7.12
N ASN A 59 1.04 5.80 -6.44
CA ASN A 59 0.72 4.47 -6.99
C ASN A 59 -0.32 3.76 -6.14
N VAL A 60 -0.95 2.76 -6.76
CA VAL A 60 -1.85 1.79 -6.14
C VAL A 60 -1.29 0.41 -6.39
N SER A 61 -1.36 -0.46 -5.40
CA SER A 61 -1.13 -1.89 -5.60
C SER A 61 -2.24 -2.71 -4.95
N GLU A 62 -2.38 -3.95 -5.42
CA GLU A 62 -3.29 -4.94 -4.84
C GLU A 62 -2.64 -6.32 -4.83
N ARG A 63 -2.73 -7.00 -3.69
CA ARG A 63 -2.38 -8.42 -3.56
C ARG A 63 -3.30 -9.23 -4.46
N VAL A 64 -2.74 -10.16 -5.25
CA VAL A 64 -3.54 -11.09 -6.04
C VAL A 64 -4.28 -12.02 -5.08
N PRO A 65 -5.63 -12.06 -5.10
CA PRO A 65 -6.42 -12.86 -4.17
C PRO A 65 -6.38 -14.33 -4.58
N LEU A 66 -5.45 -15.08 -4.03
CA LEU A 66 -5.34 -16.52 -4.19
C LEU A 66 -5.63 -17.21 -2.86
N GLY A 67 -6.20 -18.41 -2.93
CA GLY A 67 -6.37 -19.26 -1.75
C GLY A 67 -5.02 -19.64 -1.14
N ARG A 68 -5.00 -19.96 0.16
CA ARG A 68 -3.76 -20.40 0.82
C ARG A 68 -3.17 -21.62 0.11
N GLY A 69 -1.93 -21.50 -0.34
CA GLY A 69 -1.23 -22.56 -1.07
C GLY A 69 -1.57 -22.67 -2.56
N GLN A 70 -2.38 -21.77 -3.11
CA GLN A 70 -2.69 -21.70 -4.54
C GLN A 70 -1.71 -20.76 -5.28
N GLY A 71 -0.50 -21.22 -5.48
CA GLY A 71 0.53 -20.50 -6.25
C GLY A 71 1.39 -19.53 -5.43
N PRO A 72 2.28 -18.80 -6.10
CA PRO A 72 3.17 -17.84 -5.46
C PRO A 72 2.39 -16.62 -4.96
N GLY A 73 2.83 -16.04 -3.84
CA GLY A 73 2.31 -14.75 -3.38
C GLY A 73 2.68 -13.65 -4.37
N LEU A 74 1.67 -13.04 -5.00
CA LEU A 74 1.84 -12.00 -6.01
C LEU A 74 1.05 -10.74 -5.66
N PHE A 75 1.49 -9.60 -6.17
CA PHE A 75 0.71 -8.37 -6.19
C PHE A 75 0.91 -7.63 -7.52
N VAL A 76 -0.07 -6.79 -7.85
CA VAL A 76 -0.05 -5.93 -9.03
C VAL A 76 0.21 -4.50 -8.60
N ILE A 77 1.08 -3.78 -9.31
CA ILE A 77 1.45 -2.39 -9.00
C ILE A 77 1.62 -1.56 -10.26
N LYS A 78 1.50 -0.24 -10.12
CA LYS A 78 1.77 0.75 -11.17
C LYS A 78 3.21 0.65 -11.66
N PRO A 79 3.45 0.76 -12.99
CA PRO A 79 4.78 0.95 -13.52
C PRO A 79 5.38 2.31 -13.12
N SER A 80 6.70 2.36 -12.97
CA SER A 80 7.45 3.59 -12.71
C SER A 80 7.42 4.52 -13.93
N GLY A 81 7.27 5.83 -13.69
CA GLY A 81 7.43 6.86 -14.70
C GLY A 81 6.36 6.92 -15.80
N VAL A 82 5.31 6.09 -15.72
CA VAL A 82 4.19 6.11 -16.68
C VAL A 82 3.11 7.08 -16.19
N SER A 83 2.65 7.98 -17.07
CA SER A 83 1.60 8.95 -16.75
C SER A 83 0.22 8.29 -16.62
N TYR A 84 -0.68 8.94 -15.87
CA TYR A 84 -1.97 8.34 -15.50
C TYR A 84 -2.89 8.06 -16.69
N ASP A 85 -2.81 8.86 -17.74
CA ASP A 85 -3.57 8.71 -19.00
C ASP A 85 -3.05 7.57 -19.90
N GLU A 86 -1.82 7.09 -19.67
CA GLU A 86 -1.23 5.95 -20.37
C GLU A 86 -1.41 4.63 -19.61
N LEU A 87 -1.95 4.67 -18.38
CA LEU A 87 -2.16 3.46 -17.58
C LEU A 87 -3.31 2.61 -18.14
N SER A 88 -3.09 1.32 -18.20
CA SER A 88 -4.07 0.33 -18.62
C SER A 88 -3.82 -0.99 -17.89
N PRO A 89 -4.74 -1.95 -17.91
CA PRO A 89 -4.47 -3.27 -17.34
C PRO A 89 -3.20 -3.94 -17.87
N SER A 90 -2.88 -3.72 -19.15
CA SER A 90 -1.69 -4.30 -19.81
C SER A 90 -0.37 -3.63 -19.40
N THR A 91 -0.41 -2.43 -18.79
CA THR A 91 0.79 -1.76 -18.27
C THR A 91 1.04 -2.06 -16.80
N MET A 92 0.07 -2.62 -16.06
CA MET A 92 0.25 -2.98 -14.65
C MET A 92 1.24 -4.13 -14.49
N VAL A 93 2.25 -3.92 -13.66
CA VAL A 93 3.35 -4.86 -13.43
C VAL A 93 3.00 -5.83 -12.32
N VAL A 94 3.40 -7.10 -12.47
CA VAL A 94 3.21 -8.13 -11.43
C VAL A 94 4.54 -8.40 -10.72
N CYS A 95 4.49 -8.37 -9.39
CA CYS A 95 5.65 -8.62 -8.54
C CYS A 95 5.36 -9.75 -7.55
N THR A 96 6.41 -10.42 -7.11
CA THR A 96 6.40 -11.33 -5.95
C THR A 96 6.26 -10.51 -4.66
N LEU A 97 5.90 -11.16 -3.55
CA LEU A 97 5.91 -10.49 -2.24
C LEU A 97 7.32 -10.11 -1.76
N GLN A 98 8.38 -10.55 -2.43
CA GLN A 98 9.75 -10.07 -2.21
C GLN A 98 10.02 -8.74 -2.92
N GLY A 99 9.16 -8.35 -3.88
CA GLY A 99 9.29 -7.12 -4.66
C GLY A 99 9.89 -7.33 -6.05
N ASP A 100 10.17 -8.58 -6.43
CA ASP A 100 10.77 -8.89 -7.73
C ASP A 100 9.70 -8.94 -8.82
N LYS A 101 9.95 -8.24 -9.93
CA LYS A 101 9.10 -8.35 -11.11
C LYS A 101 9.19 -9.75 -11.70
N ILE A 102 8.05 -10.39 -11.93
CA ILE A 102 7.99 -11.67 -12.66
C ILE A 102 7.96 -11.45 -14.18
N GLU A 103 8.09 -12.53 -14.96
CA GLU A 103 7.82 -12.49 -16.38
C GLU A 103 6.31 -12.54 -16.62
N ASP A 104 5.71 -11.35 -16.70
CA ASP A 104 4.26 -11.13 -16.62
C ASP A 104 3.62 -10.69 -17.95
N GLY A 105 4.42 -10.72 -19.04
CA GLY A 105 4.01 -10.28 -20.38
C GLY A 105 4.13 -8.77 -20.61
N THR A 106 4.47 -7.96 -19.59
CA THR A 106 4.79 -6.55 -19.81
C THR A 106 6.21 -6.39 -20.38
N PRO A 107 6.49 -5.32 -21.17
CA PRO A 107 7.84 -5.07 -21.67
C PRO A 107 8.90 -5.08 -20.56
N ALA A 108 10.08 -5.64 -20.85
CA ALA A 108 11.19 -5.68 -19.89
C ALA A 108 11.64 -4.28 -19.44
N SER A 109 11.45 -3.27 -20.30
CA SER A 109 11.75 -1.86 -19.98
C SER A 109 10.75 -1.23 -19.00
N LEU A 110 9.61 -1.87 -18.76
CA LEU A 110 8.58 -1.36 -17.86
C LEU A 110 8.89 -1.84 -16.43
N ALA A 111 9.63 -1.03 -15.68
CA ALA A 111 9.97 -1.31 -14.30
C ALA A 111 8.77 -1.07 -13.37
N PRO A 112 8.61 -1.82 -12.28
CA PRO A 112 7.62 -1.52 -11.24
C PRO A 112 7.93 -0.20 -10.52
N SER A 113 6.94 0.36 -9.80
CA SER A 113 7.09 1.58 -9.01
C SER A 113 8.32 1.53 -8.09
N SER A 114 8.94 2.68 -7.84
CA SER A 114 10.02 2.85 -6.84
C SER A 114 9.60 2.44 -5.43
N ASP A 115 8.30 2.45 -5.14
CA ASP A 115 7.73 2.06 -3.84
C ASP A 115 7.46 0.56 -3.71
N THR A 116 7.78 -0.23 -4.72
CA THR A 116 7.50 -1.68 -4.76
C THR A 116 8.05 -2.42 -3.54
N ALA A 117 9.27 -2.10 -3.08
CA ALA A 117 9.85 -2.70 -1.89
C ALA A 117 9.04 -2.39 -0.63
N ALA A 118 8.52 -1.16 -0.50
CA ALA A 118 7.68 -0.75 0.62
C ALA A 118 6.34 -1.49 0.63
N HIS A 119 5.66 -1.59 -0.53
CA HIS A 119 4.41 -2.33 -0.65
C HIS A 119 4.60 -3.82 -0.38
N ALA A 120 5.65 -4.41 -0.94
CA ALA A 120 6.01 -5.81 -0.71
C ALA A 120 6.26 -6.09 0.78
N TYR A 121 6.95 -5.19 1.48
CA TYR A 121 7.18 -5.31 2.92
C TYR A 121 5.86 -5.32 3.71
N VAL A 122 4.96 -4.38 3.42
CA VAL A 122 3.63 -4.32 4.04
C VAL A 122 2.89 -5.64 3.81
N TYR A 123 2.84 -6.14 2.59
CA TYR A 123 2.17 -7.41 2.29
C TYR A 123 2.76 -8.62 3.00
N ARG A 124 4.07 -8.65 3.25
CA ARG A 124 4.70 -9.76 4.00
C ARG A 124 4.39 -9.74 5.49
N HIS A 125 4.19 -8.55 6.08
CA HIS A 125 4.10 -8.38 7.53
C HIS A 125 2.70 -8.05 8.04
N MET A 126 1.74 -7.78 7.13
CA MET A 126 0.34 -7.49 7.43
C MET A 126 -0.53 -8.36 6.50
N GLU A 127 -0.83 -9.59 6.92
CA GLU A 127 -1.54 -10.58 6.08
C GLU A 127 -2.96 -10.13 5.70
N GLU A 128 -3.60 -9.34 6.55
CA GLU A 128 -4.94 -8.77 6.34
C GLU A 128 -4.97 -7.67 5.29
N VAL A 129 -3.81 -7.11 4.92
CA VAL A 129 -3.72 -6.04 3.93
C VAL A 129 -3.73 -6.62 2.52
N GLY A 130 -4.76 -6.25 1.75
CA GLY A 130 -4.90 -6.61 0.34
C GLY A 130 -4.62 -5.46 -0.62
N GLY A 131 -4.59 -4.21 -0.14
CA GLY A 131 -4.28 -3.04 -0.97
C GLY A 131 -3.40 -2.01 -0.25
N VAL A 132 -2.48 -1.39 -1.00
CA VAL A 132 -1.62 -0.30 -0.51
C VAL A 132 -1.64 0.83 -1.52
N VAL A 133 -1.74 2.07 -1.03
CA VAL A 133 -1.72 3.28 -1.86
C VAL A 133 -0.72 4.26 -1.30
N HIS A 134 0.09 4.83 -2.18
CA HIS A 134 0.93 5.98 -1.87
C HIS A 134 0.49 7.19 -2.69
N THR A 135 0.46 8.35 -2.05
CA THR A 135 0.14 9.62 -2.71
C THR A 135 1.05 10.75 -2.24
N HIS A 136 1.08 11.83 -3.02
CA HIS A 136 1.70 13.10 -2.64
C HIS A 136 0.63 14.20 -2.53
N SER A 137 -0.53 13.84 -2.00
CA SER A 137 -1.66 14.75 -1.84
C SER A 137 -1.26 15.93 -0.93
N THR A 138 -1.70 17.12 -1.32
CA THR A 138 -1.10 18.39 -0.86
C THR A 138 -1.16 18.58 0.65
N TYR A 139 -2.34 18.40 1.24
CA TYR A 139 -2.52 18.67 2.69
C TYR A 139 -1.91 17.57 3.55
N ALA A 140 -2.13 16.31 3.22
CA ALA A 140 -1.52 15.20 3.95
C ALA A 140 0.01 15.25 3.88
N THR A 141 0.59 15.59 2.71
CA THR A 141 2.03 15.77 2.58
C THR A 141 2.54 16.99 3.36
N ALA A 142 1.77 18.07 3.46
CA ALA A 142 2.14 19.21 4.31
C ALA A 142 2.20 18.83 5.79
N TRP A 143 1.30 17.98 6.28
CA TRP A 143 1.37 17.43 7.63
C TRP A 143 2.59 16.50 7.79
N ALA A 144 2.87 15.63 6.83
CA ALA A 144 4.05 14.78 6.81
C ALA A 144 5.36 15.60 6.88
N ALA A 145 5.44 16.73 6.15
CA ALA A 145 6.57 17.64 6.17
C ALA A 145 6.77 18.31 7.54
N ARG A 146 5.71 18.51 8.29
CA ARG A 146 5.77 19.03 9.67
C ARG A 146 6.09 17.96 10.70
N ARG A 147 6.04 16.69 10.31
CA ARG A 147 6.18 15.52 11.19
C ARG A 147 5.20 15.55 12.36
N GLU A 148 3.99 16.02 12.11
CA GLU A 148 2.91 16.10 13.09
C GLU A 148 1.78 15.14 12.69
N PRO A 149 1.20 14.41 13.67
CA PRO A 149 -0.01 13.61 13.41
C PRO A 149 -1.19 14.54 13.09
N ILE A 150 -2.17 14.05 12.34
CA ILE A 150 -3.42 14.76 12.15
C ILE A 150 -4.34 14.38 13.32
N PRO A 151 -4.69 15.33 14.23
CA PRO A 151 -5.48 15.01 15.41
C PRO A 151 -6.94 14.70 15.06
N CYS A 152 -7.53 13.75 15.77
CA CYS A 152 -8.92 13.34 15.59
C CYS A 152 -9.90 14.39 16.17
N VAL A 153 -10.31 15.30 15.32
CA VAL A 153 -11.24 16.40 15.67
C VAL A 153 -12.52 16.39 14.82
N LEU A 154 -12.67 15.39 13.95
CA LEU A 154 -13.81 15.22 13.04
C LEU A 154 -14.42 13.83 13.20
N THR A 155 -15.76 13.72 13.17
CA THR A 155 -16.43 12.41 13.23
C THR A 155 -16.01 11.50 12.06
N MET A 156 -15.75 12.06 10.87
CA MET A 156 -15.21 11.33 9.73
C MET A 156 -13.85 10.66 10.06
N MET A 157 -13.01 11.33 10.88
CA MET A 157 -11.76 10.74 11.34
C MET A 157 -11.99 9.59 12.31
N ALA A 158 -12.88 9.80 13.26
CA ALA A 158 -13.27 8.76 14.21
C ALA A 158 -13.82 7.52 13.46
N ASP A 159 -14.70 7.73 12.49
CA ASP A 159 -15.28 6.67 11.67
C ASP A 159 -14.21 5.86 10.92
N GLU A 160 -13.43 6.51 10.06
CA GLU A 160 -12.52 5.83 9.12
C GLU A 160 -11.17 5.46 9.77
N PHE A 161 -10.61 6.34 10.59
CA PHE A 161 -9.25 6.17 11.13
C PHE A 161 -9.23 5.69 12.58
N GLY A 162 -10.34 5.76 13.30
CA GLY A 162 -10.45 5.32 14.67
C GLY A 162 -9.59 6.12 15.65
N GLY A 163 -9.14 7.30 15.26
CA GLY A 163 -8.27 8.18 16.03
C GLY A 163 -7.45 9.12 15.16
N ASP A 164 -6.31 9.54 15.69
CA ASP A 164 -5.34 10.37 14.96
C ASP A 164 -4.74 9.59 13.78
N ILE A 165 -4.37 10.30 12.70
CA ILE A 165 -3.53 9.74 11.65
C ILE A 165 -2.08 9.90 12.08
N PRO A 166 -1.34 8.80 12.32
CA PRO A 166 0.00 8.85 12.88
C PRO A 166 1.06 9.27 11.87
N VAL A 167 2.23 9.67 12.39
CA VAL A 167 3.44 9.93 11.60
C VAL A 167 4.42 8.78 11.79
N GLY A 168 4.87 8.22 10.68
CA GLY A 168 5.97 7.25 10.63
C GLY A 168 7.34 7.92 10.49
N PRO A 169 8.42 7.15 10.62
CA PRO A 169 9.77 7.68 10.52
C PRO A 169 10.09 8.26 9.13
N PHE A 170 11.15 9.07 9.06
CA PHE A 170 11.77 9.40 7.77
C PHE A 170 12.54 8.19 7.26
N ALA A 171 12.33 7.84 6.00
CA ALA A 171 13.02 6.74 5.32
C ALA A 171 13.35 7.12 3.88
N LEU A 172 14.43 6.55 3.35
CA LEU A 172 14.82 6.72 1.95
C LEU A 172 14.01 5.79 1.05
N ILE A 173 13.81 6.21 -0.20
CA ILE A 173 13.17 5.40 -1.23
C ILE A 173 14.20 4.44 -1.81
N GLY A 174 13.78 3.21 -2.13
CA GLY A 174 14.60 2.24 -2.86
C GLY A 174 14.88 0.92 -2.14
N ASP A 175 14.58 0.87 -0.83
CA ASP A 175 14.64 -0.37 -0.04
C ASP A 175 13.33 -0.57 0.76
N ASP A 176 13.34 -1.47 1.72
CA ASP A 176 12.17 -1.79 2.55
C ASP A 176 11.96 -0.86 3.75
N SER A 177 12.80 0.16 3.92
CA SER A 177 12.77 1.06 5.09
C SER A 177 11.43 1.80 5.26
N ILE A 178 10.83 2.25 4.14
CA ILE A 178 9.50 2.86 4.16
C ILE A 178 8.44 1.84 4.61
N GLY A 179 8.45 0.64 4.05
CA GLY A 179 7.53 -0.43 4.40
C GLY A 179 7.62 -0.83 5.87
N ARG A 180 8.83 -0.92 6.39
CA ARG A 180 9.10 -1.17 7.83
C ARG A 180 8.49 -0.07 8.69
N GLY A 181 8.74 1.19 8.35
CA GLY A 181 8.17 2.33 9.07
C GLY A 181 6.64 2.34 9.04
N ILE A 182 6.02 1.96 7.90
CA ILE A 182 4.56 1.81 7.81
C ILE A 182 4.06 0.74 8.77
N VAL A 183 4.63 -0.46 8.72
CA VAL A 183 4.23 -1.60 9.56
C VAL A 183 4.42 -1.27 11.05
N GLU A 184 5.58 -0.76 11.45
CA GLU A 184 5.85 -0.38 12.84
C GLU A 184 4.87 0.68 13.36
N THR A 185 4.52 1.67 12.53
CA THR A 185 3.62 2.76 12.92
C THR A 185 2.17 2.30 13.01
N LEU A 186 1.72 1.46 12.07
CA LEU A 186 0.34 0.98 12.00
C LEU A 186 0.07 -0.24 12.88
N SER A 187 1.10 -0.99 13.29
CA SER A 187 0.96 -2.08 14.25
C SER A 187 0.40 -1.56 15.57
N GLY A 188 -0.81 -1.96 15.91
CA GLY A 188 -1.53 -1.47 17.08
C GLY A 188 -2.30 -0.15 16.88
N SER A 189 -2.29 0.42 15.69
CA SER A 189 -3.17 1.53 15.28
C SER A 189 -4.42 1.01 14.57
N ARG A 190 -5.53 1.71 14.74
CA ARG A 190 -6.76 1.48 13.94
C ARG A 190 -6.75 2.24 12.62
N SER A 191 -5.84 3.20 12.49
CA SER A 191 -5.74 4.03 11.29
C SER A 191 -5.27 3.21 10.07
N PRO A 192 -6.01 3.25 8.96
CA PRO A 192 -5.53 2.72 7.70
C PRO A 192 -4.56 3.65 6.97
N ALA A 193 -4.15 4.76 7.59
CA ALA A 193 -3.25 5.75 7.01
C ALA A 193 -2.09 6.09 7.94
N VAL A 194 -0.91 6.32 7.37
CA VAL A 194 0.28 6.85 8.04
C VAL A 194 0.92 7.93 7.17
N LEU A 195 1.40 8.98 7.80
CA LEU A 195 2.17 10.03 7.15
C LEU A 195 3.67 9.71 7.31
N MET A 196 4.34 9.29 6.24
CA MET A 196 5.79 9.08 6.31
C MET A 196 6.48 10.45 6.35
N ALA A 197 7.30 10.67 7.39
CA ALA A 197 7.93 11.97 7.66
C ALA A 197 8.65 12.54 6.43
N ASN A 198 8.36 13.80 6.06
CA ASN A 198 8.89 14.51 4.90
C ASN A 198 8.65 13.85 3.53
N HIS A 199 7.73 12.89 3.44
CA HIS A 199 7.46 12.18 2.20
C HIS A 199 5.99 12.36 1.78
N GLY A 200 5.07 11.68 2.44
CA GLY A 200 3.65 11.73 2.11
C GLY A 200 2.88 10.60 2.77
N PRO A 201 1.57 10.53 2.53
CA PRO A 201 0.74 9.48 3.10
C PRO A 201 0.89 8.15 2.36
N PHE A 202 0.89 7.07 3.14
CA PHE A 202 0.61 5.71 2.70
C PHE A 202 -0.67 5.24 3.36
N THR A 203 -1.51 4.55 2.59
CA THR A 203 -2.75 3.98 3.11
C THR A 203 -2.87 2.50 2.76
N ILE A 204 -3.48 1.75 3.66
CA ILE A 204 -3.68 0.32 3.55
C ILE A 204 -5.18 -0.02 3.59
N GLY A 205 -5.54 -1.18 3.09
CA GLY A 205 -6.91 -1.68 3.13
C GLY A 205 -6.99 -3.17 2.86
N ARG A 206 -8.16 -3.76 3.14
CA ARG A 206 -8.44 -5.17 2.79
C ARG A 206 -8.34 -5.46 1.28
N ASP A 207 -8.45 -4.42 0.46
CA ASP A 207 -8.31 -4.41 -0.99
C ASP A 207 -7.84 -3.01 -1.45
N ALA A 208 -7.46 -2.87 -2.72
CA ALA A 208 -7.02 -1.59 -3.26
C ALA A 208 -8.10 -0.51 -3.20
N ARG A 209 -9.38 -0.87 -3.33
CA ARG A 209 -10.49 0.08 -3.25
C ARG A 209 -10.60 0.71 -1.86
N ALA A 210 -10.46 -0.09 -0.81
CA ALA A 210 -10.46 0.41 0.57
C ALA A 210 -9.26 1.34 0.83
N ALA A 211 -8.08 0.97 0.33
CA ALA A 211 -6.88 1.79 0.46
C ALA A 211 -7.00 3.14 -0.30
N VAL A 212 -7.57 3.15 -1.52
CA VAL A 212 -7.83 4.39 -2.28
C VAL A 212 -8.85 5.26 -1.57
N LYS A 213 -9.92 4.67 -1.01
CA LYS A 213 -10.89 5.41 -0.19
C LYS A 213 -10.21 6.07 1.00
N ALA A 214 -9.38 5.34 1.73
CA ALA A 214 -8.63 5.87 2.87
C ALA A 214 -7.70 7.03 2.44
N ALA A 215 -7.06 6.94 1.27
CA ALA A 215 -6.21 8.01 0.74
C ALA A 215 -7.00 9.30 0.45
N ALA A 216 -8.16 9.17 -0.18
CA ALA A 216 -9.03 10.34 -0.46
C ALA A 216 -9.54 10.97 0.86
N MET A 217 -9.95 10.16 1.81
CA MET A 217 -10.40 10.65 3.13
C MET A 217 -9.25 11.25 3.93
N CYS A 218 -8.04 10.71 3.85
CA CYS A 218 -6.85 11.25 4.50
C CYS A 218 -6.57 12.69 4.03
N GLU A 219 -6.60 12.94 2.73
CA GLU A 219 -6.40 14.27 2.17
C GLU A 219 -7.51 15.24 2.60
N GLU A 220 -8.78 14.80 2.58
CA GLU A 220 -9.92 15.63 2.96
C GLU A 220 -9.86 16.05 4.43
N VAL A 221 -9.56 15.12 5.35
CA VAL A 221 -9.45 15.46 6.78
C VAL A 221 -8.19 16.29 7.06
N ALA A 222 -7.08 16.02 6.37
CA ALA A 222 -5.85 16.81 6.47
C ALA A 222 -6.13 18.27 6.10
N ARG A 223 -6.86 18.49 4.99
CA ARG A 223 -7.27 19.81 4.53
C ARG A 223 -8.20 20.51 5.53
N THR A 224 -9.22 19.82 6.00
CA THR A 224 -10.22 20.38 6.92
C THR A 224 -9.58 20.77 8.26
N VAL A 225 -8.75 19.91 8.84
CA VAL A 225 -8.05 20.20 10.11
C VAL A 225 -7.06 21.35 9.95
N HIS A 226 -6.35 21.41 8.80
CA HIS A 226 -5.45 22.53 8.49
C HIS A 226 -6.21 23.87 8.45
N ILE A 227 -7.37 23.92 7.80
CA ILE A 227 -8.20 25.13 7.73
C ILE A 227 -8.74 25.49 9.12
N ALA A 228 -9.24 24.50 9.88
CA ALA A 228 -9.76 24.73 11.22
C ALA A 228 -8.72 25.36 12.15
N ARG A 229 -7.47 24.91 12.08
CA ARG A 229 -6.36 25.48 12.88
C ARG A 229 -6.04 26.95 12.61
N GLN A 230 -6.43 27.48 11.45
CA GLN A 230 -6.27 28.92 11.16
C GLN A 230 -7.14 29.80 12.08
N GLY A 231 -8.24 29.26 12.58
CA GLY A 231 -9.12 29.92 13.54
C GLY A 231 -8.80 29.67 15.03
N GLY A 232 -7.78 28.87 15.31
CA GLY A 232 -7.39 28.41 16.63
C GLY A 232 -7.27 26.89 16.71
N GLU A 233 -6.90 26.35 17.88
CA GLU A 233 -6.80 24.90 18.05
C GLU A 233 -8.21 24.27 18.05
N PRO A 234 -8.47 23.25 17.18
CA PRO A 234 -9.74 22.54 17.17
C PRO A 234 -9.96 21.77 18.47
N VAL A 235 -11.22 21.61 18.85
CA VAL A 235 -11.61 20.84 20.05
C VAL A 235 -11.52 19.34 19.73
N PRO A 236 -10.75 18.55 20.49
CA PRO A 236 -10.66 17.11 20.31
C PRO A 236 -12.00 16.41 20.58
N ILE A 237 -12.22 15.28 19.94
CA ILE A 237 -13.31 14.36 20.27
C ILE A 237 -12.84 13.44 21.39
N ASP A 238 -13.70 13.19 22.39
CA ASP A 238 -13.38 12.28 23.49
C ASP A 238 -13.14 10.85 22.98
N GLN A 239 -12.16 10.14 23.56
CA GLN A 239 -11.78 8.79 23.15
C GLN A 239 -12.97 7.82 23.12
N ALA A 240 -13.86 7.87 24.12
CA ALA A 240 -15.04 7.02 24.16
C ALA A 240 -16.01 7.28 22.99
N GLN A 241 -16.10 8.51 22.53
CA GLN A 241 -16.89 8.87 21.35
C GLN A 241 -16.22 8.38 20.06
N ILE A 242 -14.89 8.51 19.98
CA ILE A 242 -14.10 7.97 18.86
C ILE A 242 -14.32 6.46 18.74
N ASP A 243 -14.21 5.73 19.87
CA ASP A 243 -14.38 4.29 19.91
C ASP A 243 -15.78 3.87 19.44
N SER A 244 -16.82 4.55 19.91
CA SER A 244 -18.22 4.28 19.54
C SER A 244 -18.49 4.55 18.04
N LEU A 245 -17.93 5.63 17.49
CA LEU A 245 -18.07 6.00 16.09
C LEU A 245 -17.37 4.98 15.19
N ASN A 246 -16.13 4.61 15.51
CA ASN A 246 -15.36 3.63 14.76
C ASN A 246 -16.02 2.25 14.76
N GLU A 247 -16.45 1.75 15.92
CA GLU A 247 -17.14 0.46 16.03
C GLU A 247 -18.41 0.43 15.18
N ARG A 248 -19.23 1.48 15.27
CA ARG A 248 -20.45 1.61 14.46
C ARG A 248 -20.12 1.62 12.97
N TYR A 249 -19.08 2.34 12.55
CA TYR A 249 -18.69 2.45 11.16
C TYR A 249 -18.21 1.12 10.59
N GLN A 250 -17.39 0.39 11.33
CA GLN A 250 -16.85 -0.90 10.90
C GLN A 250 -17.93 -1.99 10.81
N HIS A 251 -18.99 -1.94 11.63
CA HIS A 251 -19.95 -3.03 11.76
C HIS A 251 -21.35 -2.72 11.21
N VAL A 252 -21.74 -1.46 11.08
CA VAL A 252 -23.12 -1.07 10.73
C VAL A 252 -23.19 -0.22 9.47
N TYR A 253 -22.20 0.62 9.21
CA TYR A 253 -22.25 1.58 8.11
C TYR A 253 -21.87 0.90 6.77
N GLY A 254 -22.71 1.10 5.75
CA GLY A 254 -22.44 0.54 4.41
C GLY A 254 -22.85 -0.93 4.21
N GLN A 255 -23.42 -1.59 5.23
CA GLN A 255 -23.87 -3.00 5.15
C GLN A 255 -25.28 -3.19 4.58
N ARG A 256 -25.96 -2.12 4.14
CA ARG A 256 -27.27 -2.23 3.48
C ARG A 256 -27.07 -2.36 1.97
N GLY A 257 -26.98 -3.59 1.51
CA GLY A 257 -27.05 -3.95 0.11
C GLY A 257 -25.80 -4.65 -0.43
N GLN A 258 -25.56 -5.86 0.00
CA GLN A 258 -24.94 -6.91 -0.80
C GLN A 258 -25.96 -8.00 -1.06
#